data_84bd008f3e78e90f4a7fe49252c82fd3
#
_entry.id   84bd008f3e78e90f4a7fe49252c82fd3
#
_cell.length_a   1.000
_cell.length_b   1.000
_cell.length_c   1.000
_cell.angle_alpha   90.00
_cell.angle_beta   90.00
_cell.angle_gamma   90.00
#
_symmetry.space_group_name_H-M   'P 1'
#
loop_
_entity.id
_entity.type
_entity.pdbx_description
1 polymer ?
#
loop_
_entity_poly.entity_id
_entity_poly.type
_entity_poly.pdbx_seq_one_letter_code
_entity_poly.pdbx_strand_id
1 'polypeptide(L)'
;MGQKVNPIGFRTGVMVGWKSRWYASKQEFSGLLPEDKKIRDFIKRHPKKTQYRQAGIDKIEVERTRDEVKVVLHCARPGLIIGKKGQEIEFLQGELQNLIGRRVNLKIQEISRPELQAQLVAEEIAEQLAKRASFRRTMKRAMEQTMEAGAKGIKVQLAGRLGGAEMARREKQISGSIPLSTLRAKIDWGFAEAMTAQGHIGVQVWVNQGFYAMGDDKDGDDAEEGKASKKPARTYKR
;
A
#
# COMPACT_ATOMS: atom_id res chain seq x y z
N MET A 1 -12.10 23.67 -11.51
CA MET A 1 -11.95 22.74 -10.36
C MET A 1 -10.57 22.93 -9.75
N GLY A 2 -10.48 23.13 -8.43
CA GLY A 2 -9.20 23.33 -7.75
C GLY A 2 -8.31 22.08 -7.77
N GLN A 3 -7.01 22.31 -7.74
CA GLN A 3 -6.00 21.24 -7.63
C GLN A 3 -6.14 20.54 -6.27
N LYS A 4 -6.00 19.21 -6.27
CA LYS A 4 -6.11 18.39 -5.05
C LYS A 4 -4.74 17.96 -4.57
N VAL A 5 -4.49 18.13 -3.28
CA VAL A 5 -3.25 17.71 -2.63
C VAL A 5 -3.24 16.18 -2.49
N ASN A 6 -2.04 15.57 -2.59
CA ASN A 6 -1.87 14.16 -2.31
C ASN A 6 -2.20 13.87 -0.83
N PRO A 7 -3.08 12.91 -0.52
CA PRO A 7 -3.52 12.66 0.86
C PRO A 7 -2.38 12.18 1.77
N ILE A 8 -1.42 11.42 1.25
CA ILE A 8 -0.23 10.99 2.02
C ILE A 8 0.65 12.22 2.30
N GLY A 9 0.96 13.03 1.27
CA GLY A 9 1.78 14.24 1.43
C GLY A 9 1.18 15.25 2.42
N PHE A 10 -0.15 15.39 2.41
CA PHE A 10 -0.85 16.26 3.36
C PHE A 10 -0.68 15.83 4.83
N ARG A 11 -0.51 14.52 5.09
CA ARG A 11 -0.41 13.93 6.43
C ARG A 11 1.02 13.59 6.85
N THR A 12 1.97 13.65 5.92
CA THR A 12 3.37 13.34 6.19
C THR A 12 3.99 14.37 7.15
N GLY A 13 4.72 13.89 8.14
CA GLY A 13 5.36 14.72 9.17
C GLY A 13 4.47 15.05 10.37
N VAL A 14 3.15 14.90 10.26
CA VAL A 14 2.20 15.12 11.36
C VAL A 14 1.60 13.81 11.85
N MET A 15 0.96 13.05 10.95
CA MET A 15 0.30 11.77 11.27
C MET A 15 1.04 10.55 10.72
N VAL A 16 1.75 10.72 9.60
CA VAL A 16 2.47 9.65 8.91
C VAL A 16 3.96 9.96 8.91
N GLY A 17 4.78 8.97 9.25
CA GLY A 17 6.24 9.09 9.16
C GLY A 17 6.75 9.06 7.73
N TRP A 18 8.01 9.45 7.56
CA TRP A 18 8.70 9.41 6.27
C TRP A 18 9.04 7.97 5.87
N LYS A 19 8.99 7.69 4.57
CA LYS A 19 9.39 6.38 4.00
C LYS A 19 10.92 6.18 3.98
N SER A 20 11.68 7.27 3.97
CA SER A 20 13.14 7.27 4.13
C SER A 20 13.48 8.01 5.41
N ARG A 21 14.22 7.38 6.31
CA ARG A 21 14.59 7.92 7.64
C ARG A 21 16.10 7.89 7.77
N TRP A 22 16.75 8.97 7.33
CA TRP A 22 18.18 9.15 7.47
C TRP A 22 18.54 10.62 7.42
N TYR A 23 19.73 10.93 7.91
CA TYR A 23 20.34 12.25 7.86
C TYR A 23 21.68 12.16 7.14
N ALA A 24 21.99 13.17 6.33
CA ALA A 24 23.25 13.27 5.62
C ALA A 24 23.71 14.74 5.51
N SER A 25 25.01 14.95 5.33
CA SER A 25 25.56 16.25 5.02
C SER A 25 25.07 16.74 3.66
N LYS A 26 25.11 18.06 3.43
CA LYS A 26 24.67 18.67 2.16
C LYS A 26 25.40 18.09 0.93
N GLN A 27 26.66 17.72 1.09
CA GLN A 27 27.48 17.15 0.02
C GLN A 27 27.08 15.71 -0.33
N GLU A 28 26.78 14.89 0.68
CA GLU A 28 26.42 13.46 0.50
C GLU A 28 24.96 13.28 0.10
N PHE A 29 24.08 14.21 0.50
CA PHE A 29 22.63 14.12 0.27
C PHE A 29 22.29 13.90 -1.21
N SER A 30 23.01 14.59 -2.11
CA SER A 30 22.79 14.49 -3.56
C SER A 30 23.06 13.09 -4.13
N GLY A 31 23.99 12.33 -3.51
CA GLY A 31 24.27 10.94 -3.89
C GLY A 31 23.29 9.93 -3.31
N LEU A 32 22.89 10.11 -2.04
CA LEU A 32 22.04 9.16 -1.32
C LEU A 32 20.58 9.14 -1.82
N LEU A 33 20.07 10.27 -2.27
CA LEU A 33 18.69 10.36 -2.77
C LEU A 33 18.44 9.52 -4.05
N PRO A 34 19.32 9.57 -5.09
CA PRO A 34 19.23 8.66 -6.22
C PRO A 34 19.42 7.19 -5.85
N GLU A 35 20.26 6.89 -4.86
CA GLU A 35 20.43 5.51 -4.37
C GLU A 35 19.12 4.97 -3.79
N ASP A 36 18.40 5.73 -2.96
CA ASP A 36 17.08 5.32 -2.44
C ASP A 36 16.09 5.05 -3.56
N LYS A 37 16.10 5.87 -4.62
CA LYS A 37 15.25 5.64 -5.78
C LYS A 37 15.65 4.36 -6.51
N LYS A 38 16.95 4.11 -6.72
CA LYS A 38 17.46 2.87 -7.34
C LYS A 38 17.04 1.64 -6.55
N ILE A 39 17.14 1.67 -5.20
CA ILE A 39 16.69 0.59 -4.33
C ILE A 39 15.19 0.28 -4.58
N ARG A 40 14.34 1.31 -4.55
CA ARG A 40 12.89 1.15 -4.72
C ARG A 40 12.52 0.64 -6.10
N ASP A 41 13.14 1.19 -7.14
CA ASP A 41 12.88 0.80 -8.52
C ASP A 41 13.40 -0.63 -8.78
N PHE A 42 14.56 -0.98 -8.24
CA PHE A 42 15.13 -2.33 -8.36
C PHE A 42 14.23 -3.39 -7.71
N ILE A 43 13.71 -3.15 -6.51
CA ILE A 43 12.83 -4.09 -5.82
C ILE A 43 11.49 -4.21 -6.54
N LYS A 44 10.88 -3.09 -6.96
CA LYS A 44 9.56 -3.10 -7.62
C LYS A 44 9.59 -3.62 -9.05
N ARG A 45 10.67 -3.35 -9.78
CA ARG A 45 10.84 -3.69 -11.20
C ARG A 45 12.01 -4.65 -11.44
N HIS A 46 12.16 -5.63 -10.57
CA HIS A 46 13.29 -6.55 -10.66
C HIS A 46 13.36 -7.21 -12.04
N PRO A 47 14.49 -7.08 -12.77
CA PRO A 47 14.57 -7.48 -14.18
C PRO A 47 14.45 -8.99 -14.39
N LYS A 48 14.91 -9.77 -13.44
CA LYS A 48 15.00 -11.25 -13.56
C LYS A 48 13.86 -12.01 -12.87
N LYS A 49 13.15 -11.39 -11.91
CA LYS A 49 12.19 -12.11 -11.05
C LYS A 49 10.85 -11.40 -10.95
N THR A 50 9.89 -11.87 -11.71
CA THR A 50 8.49 -11.42 -11.65
C THR A 50 7.81 -11.77 -10.32
N GLN A 51 8.39 -12.69 -9.55
CA GLN A 51 7.85 -13.15 -8.25
C GLN A 51 7.74 -12.02 -7.23
N TYR A 52 8.68 -11.06 -7.24
CA TYR A 52 8.63 -9.90 -6.33
C TYR A 52 7.44 -8.99 -6.60
N ARG A 53 7.02 -8.88 -7.85
CA ARG A 53 5.81 -8.14 -8.21
C ARG A 53 4.55 -8.86 -7.72
N GLN A 54 4.53 -10.19 -7.78
CA GLN A 54 3.40 -11.01 -7.30
C GLN A 54 3.34 -11.08 -5.77
N ALA A 55 4.43 -10.76 -5.06
CA ALA A 55 4.46 -10.71 -3.61
C ALA A 55 3.59 -9.58 -3.01
N GLY A 56 3.18 -8.61 -3.84
CA GLY A 56 2.36 -7.48 -3.39
C GLY A 56 3.11 -6.59 -2.41
N ILE A 57 4.09 -5.82 -2.90
CA ILE A 57 4.88 -4.89 -2.07
C ILE A 57 4.16 -3.54 -2.02
N ASP A 58 3.60 -3.22 -0.87
CA ASP A 58 2.94 -1.93 -0.63
C ASP A 58 3.96 -0.82 -0.40
N LYS A 59 4.82 -0.98 0.60
CA LYS A 59 5.68 0.08 1.13
C LYS A 59 7.11 -0.42 1.29
N ILE A 60 8.05 0.42 0.92
CA ILE A 60 9.49 0.20 1.11
C ILE A 60 10.00 1.33 1.99
N GLU A 61 10.45 1.01 3.19
CA GLU A 61 11.09 1.96 4.10
C GLU A 61 12.60 1.78 4.07
N VAL A 62 13.33 2.88 4.05
CA VAL A 62 14.78 2.87 4.00
C VAL A 62 15.31 3.65 5.21
N GLU A 63 16.09 2.97 6.04
CA GLU A 63 16.81 3.57 7.15
C GLU A 63 18.31 3.44 6.86
N ARG A 64 19.07 4.51 7.05
CA ARG A 64 20.51 4.52 6.80
C ARG A 64 21.27 4.88 8.07
N THR A 65 22.27 4.10 8.38
CA THR A 65 23.37 4.41 9.29
C THR A 65 24.63 4.70 8.46
N ARG A 66 25.75 4.98 9.12
CA ARG A 66 27.02 5.23 8.39
C ARG A 66 27.45 4.04 7.55
N ASP A 67 27.33 2.83 8.08
CA ASP A 67 27.90 1.62 7.49
C ASP A 67 26.84 0.69 6.85
N GLU A 68 25.58 0.81 7.26
CA GLU A 68 24.52 -0.10 6.83
C GLU A 68 23.29 0.64 6.31
N VAL A 69 22.67 0.05 5.30
CA VAL A 69 21.37 0.44 4.78
C VAL A 69 20.34 -0.63 5.16
N LYS A 70 19.40 -0.28 6.01
CA LYS A 70 18.31 -1.19 6.40
C LYS A 70 17.09 -0.88 5.54
N VAL A 71 16.61 -1.90 4.84
CA VAL A 71 15.43 -1.81 3.97
C VAL A 71 14.33 -2.68 4.56
N VAL A 72 13.20 -2.07 4.91
CA VAL A 72 12.02 -2.77 5.41
C VAL A 72 10.99 -2.86 4.29
N LEU A 73 10.62 -4.10 3.93
CA LEU A 73 9.63 -4.39 2.90
C LEU A 73 8.32 -4.79 3.55
N HIS A 74 7.26 -4.03 3.31
CA HIS A 74 5.91 -4.39 3.70
C HIS A 74 5.25 -5.10 2.52
N CYS A 75 4.91 -6.38 2.68
CA CYS A 75 4.35 -7.19 1.59
C CYS A 75 3.18 -8.06 2.07
N ALA A 76 2.30 -8.37 1.13
CA ALA A 76 1.14 -9.23 1.38
C ALA A 76 1.51 -10.72 1.42
N ARG A 77 2.52 -11.13 0.65
CA ARG A 77 2.94 -12.54 0.52
C ARG A 77 4.45 -12.68 0.75
N PRO A 78 4.89 -12.68 2.02
CA PRO A 78 6.31 -12.72 2.36
C PRO A 78 7.02 -13.97 1.84
N GLY A 79 6.33 -15.11 1.78
CA GLY A 79 6.89 -16.37 1.31
C GLY A 79 7.49 -16.32 -0.10
N LEU A 80 6.96 -15.48 -0.99
CA LEU A 80 7.50 -15.31 -2.36
C LEU A 80 8.84 -14.56 -2.38
N ILE A 81 9.08 -13.70 -1.39
CA ILE A 81 10.34 -12.93 -1.28
C ILE A 81 11.37 -13.73 -0.48
N ILE A 82 10.95 -14.44 0.57
CA ILE A 82 11.84 -15.24 1.40
C ILE A 82 12.34 -16.47 0.60
N GLY A 83 11.43 -17.10 -0.15
CA GLY A 83 11.73 -18.28 -0.94
C GLY A 83 12.01 -19.53 -0.10
N LYS A 84 12.48 -20.59 -0.77
CA LYS A 84 12.82 -21.84 -0.10
C LYS A 84 14.08 -21.66 0.75
N LYS A 85 13.97 -21.93 2.05
CA LYS A 85 15.08 -21.83 3.04
C LYS A 85 15.79 -20.47 3.09
N GLY A 86 15.12 -19.37 2.68
CA GLY A 86 15.71 -18.04 2.72
C GLY A 86 16.66 -17.69 1.56
N GLN A 87 16.84 -18.55 0.58
CA GLN A 87 17.77 -18.31 -0.54
C GLN A 87 17.44 -17.07 -1.37
N GLU A 88 16.14 -16.77 -1.55
CA GLU A 88 15.71 -15.63 -2.37
C GLU A 88 16.00 -14.28 -1.70
N ILE A 89 15.86 -14.22 -0.38
CA ILE A 89 16.17 -12.99 0.36
C ILE A 89 17.68 -12.73 0.39
N GLU A 90 18.50 -13.76 0.57
CA GLU A 90 19.95 -13.65 0.52
C GLU A 90 20.44 -13.22 -0.87
N PHE A 91 19.86 -13.78 -1.93
CA PHE A 91 20.12 -13.39 -3.29
C PHE A 91 19.76 -11.91 -3.54
N LEU A 92 18.56 -11.47 -3.13
CA LEU A 92 18.13 -10.08 -3.27
C LEU A 92 19.01 -9.12 -2.47
N GLN A 93 19.43 -9.53 -1.27
CA GLN A 93 20.34 -8.77 -0.44
C GLN A 93 21.71 -8.60 -1.11
N GLY A 94 22.26 -9.66 -1.69
CA GLY A 94 23.52 -9.63 -2.43
C GLY A 94 23.46 -8.72 -3.66
N GLU A 95 22.38 -8.81 -4.45
CA GLU A 95 22.20 -7.93 -5.62
C GLU A 95 22.06 -6.44 -5.22
N LEU A 96 21.35 -6.15 -4.11
CA LEU A 96 21.25 -4.79 -3.59
C LEU A 96 22.60 -4.26 -3.05
N GLN A 97 23.40 -5.11 -2.40
CA GLN A 97 24.74 -4.76 -1.97
C GLN A 97 25.65 -4.42 -3.14
N ASN A 98 25.59 -5.22 -4.21
CA ASN A 98 26.35 -4.95 -5.44
C ASN A 98 25.92 -3.65 -6.13
N LEU A 99 24.62 -3.31 -6.07
CA LEU A 99 24.06 -2.11 -6.68
C LEU A 99 24.48 -0.82 -5.94
N ILE A 100 24.59 -0.89 -4.61
CA ILE A 100 24.80 0.27 -3.74
C ILE A 100 26.27 0.38 -3.31
N GLY A 101 27.00 -0.73 -3.26
CA GLY A 101 28.36 -0.79 -2.73
C GLY A 101 28.44 -0.66 -1.19
N ARG A 102 27.33 -0.80 -0.49
CA ARG A 102 27.24 -0.75 0.97
C ARG A 102 26.55 -1.99 1.53
N ARG A 103 26.76 -2.27 2.79
CA ARG A 103 26.09 -3.36 3.48
C ARG A 103 24.58 -3.10 3.56
N VAL A 104 23.77 -4.03 3.09
CA VAL A 104 22.31 -3.93 3.10
C VAL A 104 21.74 -4.98 4.04
N ASN A 105 20.80 -4.58 4.89
CA ASN A 105 20.03 -5.49 5.75
C ASN A 105 18.56 -5.43 5.32
N LEU A 106 18.01 -6.55 4.86
CA LEU A 106 16.62 -6.66 4.46
C LEU A 106 15.77 -7.19 5.59
N LYS A 107 14.69 -6.47 5.92
CA LYS A 107 13.63 -6.95 6.80
C LYS A 107 12.33 -7.04 6.04
N ILE A 108 11.60 -8.13 6.24
CA ILE A 108 10.29 -8.35 5.63
C ILE A 108 9.26 -8.25 6.74
N GLN A 109 8.22 -7.46 6.49
CA GLN A 109 7.07 -7.31 7.38
C GLN A 109 5.82 -7.69 6.60
N GLU A 110 5.07 -8.64 7.15
CA GLU A 110 3.80 -9.08 6.58
C GLU A 110 2.69 -8.06 6.84
N ILE A 111 1.81 -7.92 5.85
CA ILE A 111 0.61 -7.09 5.94
C ILE A 111 -0.57 -8.00 6.23
N SER A 112 -1.20 -7.83 7.40
CA SER A 112 -2.32 -8.67 7.84
C SER A 112 -3.56 -8.54 6.94
N ARG A 113 -3.83 -7.34 6.42
CA ARG A 113 -5.02 -7.02 5.59
C ARG A 113 -4.60 -6.28 4.33
N PRO A 114 -4.19 -6.99 3.27
CA PRO A 114 -3.75 -6.37 2.01
C PRO A 114 -4.86 -5.59 1.30
N GLU A 115 -6.13 -5.97 1.51
CA GLU A 115 -7.30 -5.31 0.91
C GLU A 115 -7.49 -3.87 1.40
N LEU A 116 -6.91 -3.52 2.55
CA LEU A 116 -6.96 -2.16 3.09
C LEU A 116 -5.83 -1.25 2.57
N GLN A 117 -4.83 -1.82 1.87
CA GLN A 117 -3.71 -1.06 1.32
C GLN A 117 -4.03 -0.57 -0.09
N ALA A 118 -4.14 0.75 -0.24
CA ALA A 118 -4.57 1.36 -1.50
C ALA A 118 -3.65 1.03 -2.68
N GLN A 119 -2.35 0.87 -2.45
CA GLN A 119 -1.39 0.53 -3.50
C GLN A 119 -1.61 -0.89 -4.03
N LEU A 120 -1.86 -1.85 -3.15
CA LEU A 120 -2.10 -3.25 -3.55
C LEU A 120 -3.42 -3.39 -4.31
N VAL A 121 -4.47 -2.71 -3.84
CA VAL A 121 -5.76 -2.67 -4.55
C VAL A 121 -5.61 -2.03 -5.94
N ALA A 122 -4.81 -0.96 -6.06
CA ALA A 122 -4.56 -0.33 -7.35
C ALA A 122 -3.80 -1.25 -8.31
N GLU A 123 -2.79 -1.98 -7.82
CA GLU A 123 -2.02 -2.94 -8.60
C GLU A 123 -2.87 -4.14 -9.04
N GLU A 124 -3.76 -4.65 -8.17
CA GLU A 124 -4.70 -5.72 -8.52
C GLU A 124 -5.67 -5.28 -9.63
N ILE A 125 -6.27 -4.10 -9.51
CA ILE A 125 -7.14 -3.54 -10.55
C ILE A 125 -6.36 -3.39 -11.87
N ALA A 126 -5.14 -2.87 -11.82
CA ALA A 126 -4.30 -2.69 -13.00
C ALA A 126 -3.97 -4.02 -13.69
N GLU A 127 -3.67 -5.07 -12.91
CA GLU A 127 -3.41 -6.40 -13.44
C GLU A 127 -4.64 -7.01 -14.12
N GLN A 128 -5.83 -6.84 -13.54
CA GLN A 128 -7.08 -7.33 -14.15
C GLN A 128 -7.42 -6.57 -15.42
N LEU A 129 -7.20 -5.25 -15.47
CA LEU A 129 -7.38 -4.45 -16.68
C LEU A 129 -6.41 -4.86 -17.80
N ALA A 130 -5.17 -5.16 -17.47
CA ALA A 130 -4.19 -5.69 -18.42
C ALA A 130 -4.64 -7.03 -19.02
N LYS A 131 -5.34 -7.87 -18.23
CA LYS A 131 -5.98 -9.13 -18.68
C LYS A 131 -7.31 -8.92 -19.43
N ARG A 132 -7.63 -7.67 -19.81
CA ARG A 132 -8.86 -7.30 -20.55
C ARG A 132 -10.16 -7.54 -19.79
N ALA A 133 -10.15 -7.52 -18.46
CA ALA A 133 -11.36 -7.60 -17.66
C ALA A 133 -12.24 -6.34 -17.84
N SER A 134 -13.54 -6.48 -17.63
CA SER A 134 -14.48 -5.35 -17.68
C SER A 134 -14.19 -4.37 -16.55
N PHE A 135 -13.82 -3.13 -16.88
CA PHE A 135 -13.42 -2.12 -15.90
C PHE A 135 -14.49 -1.83 -14.84
N ARG A 136 -15.80 -1.80 -15.23
CA ARG A 136 -16.90 -1.55 -14.28
C ARG A 136 -17.02 -2.67 -13.26
N ARG A 137 -16.93 -3.93 -13.70
CA ARG A 137 -17.02 -5.11 -12.85
C ARG A 137 -15.81 -5.20 -11.92
N THR A 138 -14.61 -4.91 -12.43
CA THR A 138 -13.36 -4.91 -11.66
C THR A 138 -13.39 -3.85 -10.55
N MET A 139 -13.82 -2.61 -10.89
CA MET A 139 -13.96 -1.55 -9.88
C MET A 139 -14.94 -1.95 -8.77
N LYS A 140 -16.12 -2.44 -9.15
CA LYS A 140 -17.16 -2.83 -8.18
C LYS A 140 -16.66 -3.93 -7.25
N ARG A 141 -16.06 -4.98 -7.80
CA ARG A 141 -15.49 -6.08 -7.02
C ARG A 141 -14.42 -5.60 -6.03
N ALA A 142 -13.46 -4.80 -6.48
CA ALA A 142 -12.41 -4.26 -5.61
C ALA A 142 -12.99 -3.41 -4.47
N MET A 143 -14.04 -2.61 -4.76
CA MET A 143 -14.72 -1.82 -3.73
C MET A 143 -15.44 -2.68 -2.72
N GLU A 144 -16.16 -3.72 -3.13
CA GLU A 144 -16.84 -4.66 -2.26
C GLU A 144 -15.84 -5.37 -1.34
N GLN A 145 -14.76 -5.92 -1.87
CA GLN A 145 -13.70 -6.59 -1.09
C GLN A 145 -13.07 -5.66 -0.05
N THR A 146 -12.76 -4.41 -0.42
CA THR A 146 -12.18 -3.45 0.52
C THR A 146 -13.16 -3.05 1.63
N MET A 147 -14.44 -2.91 1.31
CA MET A 147 -15.47 -2.60 2.32
C MET A 147 -15.72 -3.78 3.26
N GLU A 148 -15.72 -5.02 2.75
CA GLU A 148 -15.81 -6.25 3.56
C GLU A 148 -14.61 -6.41 4.49
N ALA A 149 -13.41 -5.99 4.06
CA ALA A 149 -12.21 -5.98 4.90
C ALA A 149 -12.25 -4.94 6.05
N GLY A 150 -13.30 -4.11 6.11
CA GLY A 150 -13.54 -3.15 7.19
C GLY A 150 -13.10 -1.72 6.89
N ALA A 151 -12.94 -1.34 5.62
CA ALA A 151 -12.72 0.07 5.27
C ALA A 151 -13.96 0.92 5.55
N LYS A 152 -13.77 2.16 6.05
CA LYS A 152 -14.86 3.14 6.23
C LYS A 152 -15.29 3.82 4.90
N GLY A 153 -14.49 3.67 3.88
CA GLY A 153 -14.79 4.16 2.54
C GLY A 153 -13.66 3.91 1.55
N ILE A 154 -14.05 3.77 0.29
CA ILE A 154 -13.13 3.62 -0.84
C ILE A 154 -13.56 4.49 -2.01
N LYS A 155 -12.58 5.02 -2.71
CA LYS A 155 -12.77 5.71 -4.00
C LYS A 155 -11.78 5.15 -5.00
N VAL A 156 -12.30 4.71 -6.12
CA VAL A 156 -11.51 4.25 -7.27
C VAL A 156 -11.75 5.18 -8.44
N GLN A 157 -10.67 5.58 -9.10
CA GLN A 157 -10.72 6.41 -10.31
C GLN A 157 -9.84 5.78 -11.38
N LEU A 158 -10.43 5.55 -12.55
CA LEU A 158 -9.74 5.10 -13.74
C LEU A 158 -9.70 6.24 -14.77
N ALA A 159 -8.57 6.38 -15.45
CA ALA A 159 -8.39 7.39 -16.49
C ALA A 159 -7.62 6.80 -17.67
N GLY A 160 -8.15 6.96 -18.87
CA GLY A 160 -7.56 6.46 -20.10
C GLY A 160 -8.59 5.95 -21.09
N ARG A 161 -8.16 5.11 -22.04
CA ARG A 161 -9.01 4.48 -23.05
C ARG A 161 -9.75 3.27 -22.47
N LEU A 162 -10.77 3.54 -21.65
CA LEU A 162 -11.53 2.52 -20.92
C LEU A 162 -12.33 1.63 -21.89
N GLY A 163 -12.12 0.32 -21.82
CA GLY A 163 -12.75 -0.66 -22.68
C GLY A 163 -12.30 -0.59 -24.15
N GLY A 164 -11.16 0.06 -24.44
CA GLY A 164 -10.63 0.19 -25.78
C GLY A 164 -11.24 1.35 -26.60
N ALA A 165 -12.03 2.22 -25.98
CA ALA A 165 -12.60 3.39 -26.63
C ALA A 165 -11.51 4.30 -27.23
N GLU A 166 -11.77 4.91 -28.39
CA GLU A 166 -10.80 5.83 -29.01
C GLU A 166 -10.56 7.07 -28.14
N MET A 167 -11.63 7.65 -27.62
CA MET A 167 -11.52 8.79 -26.74
C MET A 167 -11.26 8.34 -25.29
N ALA A 168 -10.21 8.91 -24.69
CA ALA A 168 -9.92 8.71 -23.29
C ALA A 168 -10.99 9.38 -22.42
N ARG A 169 -11.41 8.70 -21.38
CA ARG A 169 -12.33 9.25 -20.39
C ARG A 169 -11.91 8.89 -18.98
N ARG A 170 -12.54 9.55 -18.03
CA ARG A 170 -12.30 9.33 -16.60
C ARG A 170 -13.58 8.84 -15.96
N GLU A 171 -13.50 7.65 -15.34
CA GLU A 171 -14.57 7.05 -14.56
C GLU A 171 -14.17 7.02 -13.10
N LYS A 172 -15.11 7.33 -12.20
CA LYS A 172 -14.88 7.30 -10.74
C LYS A 172 -16.05 6.61 -10.07
N GLN A 173 -15.75 5.80 -9.06
CA GLN A 173 -16.74 5.21 -8.16
C GLN A 173 -16.32 5.46 -6.72
N ILE A 174 -17.29 5.67 -5.85
CA ILE A 174 -17.07 5.98 -4.43
C ILE A 174 -18.07 5.15 -3.62
N SER A 175 -17.60 4.52 -2.55
CA SER A 175 -18.42 3.86 -1.54
C SER A 175 -17.95 4.31 -0.16
N GLY A 176 -18.88 4.58 0.74
CA GLY A 176 -18.58 5.11 2.07
C GLY A 176 -18.07 6.56 2.07
N SER A 177 -17.38 6.94 3.15
CA SER A 177 -16.92 8.31 3.39
C SER A 177 -15.41 8.44 3.22
N ILE A 178 -14.95 9.51 2.53
CA ILE A 178 -13.52 9.80 2.32
C ILE A 178 -13.24 11.26 2.64
N PRO A 179 -13.01 11.60 3.91
CA PRO A 179 -12.77 12.96 4.34
C PRO A 179 -11.32 13.40 4.05
N LEU A 180 -11.03 13.80 2.81
CA LEU A 180 -9.68 14.19 2.36
C LEU A 180 -9.13 15.40 3.12
N SER A 181 -9.99 16.31 3.54
CA SER A 181 -9.62 17.55 4.25
C SER A 181 -9.31 17.33 5.74
N THR A 182 -9.76 16.19 6.31
CA THR A 182 -9.56 15.90 7.73
C THR A 182 -8.18 15.28 7.94
N LEU A 183 -7.30 15.97 8.67
CA LEU A 183 -5.91 15.59 8.87
C LEU A 183 -5.79 14.24 9.62
N ARG A 184 -6.59 14.06 10.68
CA ARG A 184 -6.58 12.83 11.50
C ARG A 184 -7.23 11.61 10.84
N ALA A 185 -7.90 11.75 9.69
CA ALA A 185 -8.43 10.61 8.97
C ALA A 185 -7.29 9.81 8.32
N LYS A 186 -7.24 8.51 8.57
CA LYS A 186 -6.24 7.60 8.02
C LYS A 186 -6.65 7.20 6.60
N ILE A 187 -6.20 8.01 5.63
CA ILE A 187 -6.47 7.79 4.22
C ILE A 187 -5.19 7.36 3.54
N ASP A 188 -5.21 6.14 3.01
CA ASP A 188 -4.16 5.63 2.14
C ASP A 188 -4.46 5.93 0.68
N TRP A 189 -3.41 6.09 -0.13
CA TRP A 189 -3.50 6.39 -1.55
C TRP A 189 -2.53 5.54 -2.35
N GLY A 190 -3.06 4.90 -3.39
CA GLY A 190 -2.30 4.09 -4.31
C GLY A 190 -2.47 4.54 -5.75
N PHE A 191 -1.42 4.37 -6.54
CA PHE A 191 -1.40 4.62 -7.98
C PHE A 191 -0.74 3.46 -8.70
N ALA A 192 -1.41 2.98 -9.74
CA ALA A 192 -0.88 1.96 -10.64
C ALA A 192 -1.25 2.27 -12.08
N GLU A 193 -0.42 1.81 -13.01
CA GLU A 193 -0.65 1.92 -14.44
C GLU A 193 -0.91 0.54 -15.03
N ALA A 194 -2.05 0.38 -15.71
CA ALA A 194 -2.38 -0.82 -16.45
C ALA A 194 -1.95 -0.63 -17.90
N MET A 195 -1.00 -1.44 -18.36
CA MET A 195 -0.59 -1.47 -19.75
C MET A 195 -1.54 -2.35 -20.55
N THR A 196 -2.31 -1.74 -21.46
CA THR A 196 -3.24 -2.46 -22.34
C THR A 196 -2.78 -2.34 -23.80
N ALA A 197 -3.37 -3.17 -24.68
CA ALA A 197 -3.05 -3.12 -26.11
C ALA A 197 -3.37 -1.76 -26.76
N GLN A 198 -4.34 -1.00 -26.20
CA GLN A 198 -4.72 0.31 -26.68
C GLN A 198 -4.04 1.48 -25.98
N GLY A 199 -3.13 1.23 -25.04
CA GLY A 199 -2.41 2.24 -24.28
C GLY A 199 -2.50 2.05 -22.77
N HIS A 200 -2.00 3.02 -22.01
CA HIS A 200 -1.98 2.98 -20.57
C HIS A 200 -3.29 3.49 -19.96
N ILE A 201 -3.75 2.81 -18.92
CA ILE A 201 -4.87 3.25 -18.08
C ILE A 201 -4.31 3.53 -16.68
N GLY A 202 -4.46 4.77 -16.21
CA GLY A 202 -4.10 5.15 -14.86
C GLY A 202 -5.17 4.74 -13.86
N VAL A 203 -4.78 4.03 -12.81
CA VAL A 203 -5.62 3.60 -11.68
C VAL A 203 -5.22 4.36 -10.44
N GLN A 204 -6.16 5.07 -9.84
CA GLN A 204 -5.97 5.77 -8.56
C GLN A 204 -6.97 5.25 -7.55
N VAL A 205 -6.50 4.89 -6.37
CA VAL A 205 -7.31 4.35 -5.28
C VAL A 205 -7.07 5.15 -4.01
N TRP A 206 -8.13 5.47 -3.29
CA TRP A 206 -8.13 6.06 -1.96
C TRP A 206 -8.90 5.13 -1.04
N VAL A 207 -8.30 4.73 0.07
CA VAL A 207 -8.93 3.88 1.08
C VAL A 207 -8.93 4.62 2.42
N ASN A 208 -10.10 4.77 3.01
CA ASN A 208 -10.28 5.32 4.35
C ASN A 208 -10.30 4.16 5.36
N GLN A 209 -9.26 4.03 6.16
CA GLN A 209 -9.13 3.02 7.21
C GLN A 209 -9.73 3.47 8.56
N GLY A 210 -10.24 4.71 8.65
CA GLY A 210 -10.77 5.30 9.87
C GLY A 210 -9.97 6.51 10.34
N PHE A 211 -9.76 6.64 11.63
CA PHE A 211 -9.01 7.73 12.23
C PHE A 211 -7.72 7.20 12.88
N TYR A 212 -6.70 8.04 12.94
CA TYR A 212 -5.54 7.76 13.78
C TYR A 212 -5.97 7.88 15.25
N ALA A 213 -5.65 6.88 16.09
CA ALA A 213 -5.83 6.98 17.53
C ALA A 213 -4.97 8.13 18.06
N MET A 214 -5.58 9.14 18.62
CA MET A 214 -4.90 10.13 19.44
C MET A 214 -4.77 9.51 20.82
N GLY A 215 -3.67 9.74 21.52
CA GLY A 215 -3.26 9.07 22.74
C GLY A 215 -4.25 9.06 23.93
N ASP A 216 -5.39 9.74 23.81
CA ASP A 216 -6.43 9.80 24.84
C ASP A 216 -7.63 8.87 24.59
N ASP A 217 -7.71 8.23 23.42
CA ASP A 217 -8.87 7.39 23.05
C ASP A 217 -8.66 5.88 23.34
N LYS A 218 -7.72 5.52 24.24
CA LYS A 218 -7.52 4.11 24.60
C LYS A 218 -8.64 3.49 25.42
N ASP A 219 -9.58 4.29 25.91
CA ASP A 219 -10.64 3.85 26.80
C ASP A 219 -12.01 3.62 26.13
N GLY A 220 -12.13 3.85 24.79
CA GLY A 220 -13.42 3.82 24.11
C GLY A 220 -13.78 2.54 23.32
N ASP A 221 -12.81 1.86 22.74
CA ASP A 221 -13.11 0.75 21.82
C ASP A 221 -13.10 -0.65 22.48
N ASP A 222 -12.51 -0.80 23.66
CA ASP A 222 -12.53 -2.07 24.42
C ASP A 222 -13.86 -2.30 25.19
N ALA A 223 -14.76 -1.30 25.23
CA ALA A 223 -15.99 -1.37 26.00
C ALA A 223 -17.16 -2.05 25.23
N GLU A 224 -17.11 -2.21 23.91
CA GLU A 224 -18.21 -2.80 23.15
C GLU A 224 -18.04 -4.29 22.86
N GLU A 225 -16.85 -4.86 22.88
CA GLU A 225 -16.65 -6.31 22.70
C GLU A 225 -16.93 -7.15 23.95
N GLY A 226 -17.02 -6.52 25.12
CA GLY A 226 -17.23 -7.21 26.42
C GLY A 226 -18.70 -7.46 26.80
N LYS A 227 -19.70 -6.95 26.06
CA LYS A 227 -21.12 -7.02 26.47
C LYS A 227 -21.97 -8.10 25.81
N ALA A 228 -21.43 -8.94 24.96
CA ALA A 228 -22.17 -9.98 24.24
C ALA A 228 -21.89 -11.40 24.72
N SER A 229 -21.89 -11.68 26.03
CA SER A 229 -22.08 -13.05 26.53
C SER A 229 -22.31 -13.12 28.04
N LYS A 230 -23.50 -12.73 28.49
CA LYS A 230 -24.08 -13.27 29.75
C LYS A 230 -25.56 -13.53 29.56
N LYS A 231 -25.90 -14.71 29.06
CA LYS A 231 -27.25 -15.25 29.19
C LYS A 231 -27.48 -15.62 30.68
N PRO A 232 -28.57 -15.19 31.31
CA PRO A 232 -28.87 -15.60 32.68
C PRO A 232 -29.29 -17.08 32.69
N ALA A 233 -28.72 -17.82 33.62
CA ALA A 233 -29.08 -19.20 33.89
C ALA A 233 -30.56 -19.29 34.37
N ARG A 234 -31.37 -20.12 33.70
CA ARG A 234 -32.69 -20.51 34.15
C ARG A 234 -32.56 -21.42 35.37
N THR A 235 -32.91 -20.93 36.54
CA THR A 235 -33.15 -21.75 37.72
C THR A 235 -34.52 -22.38 37.62
N TYR A 236 -34.53 -23.70 37.45
CA TYR A 236 -35.72 -24.50 37.74
C TYR A 236 -35.83 -24.66 39.26
N LYS A 237 -36.90 -24.13 39.88
CA LYS A 237 -37.37 -24.56 41.22
C LYS A 237 -38.36 -25.70 41.07
N ARG A 238 -38.12 -26.75 41.84
CA ARG A 238 -39.09 -27.82 42.16
C ARG A 238 -40.27 -27.26 42.92
#